data_0809c6f165a294ce8906dbef0b746811
#
_entry.id   0809c6f165a294ce8906dbef0b746811
#
_cell.length_a   1.000
_cell.length_b   1.000
_cell.length_c   1.000
_cell.angle_alpha   90.00
_cell.angle_beta   90.00
_cell.angle_gamma   90.00
#
_symmetry.space_group_name_H-M   'P 1'
#
loop_
_entity.id
_entity.type
_entity.pdbx_description
1 polymer ?
#
loop_
_entity_poly.entity_id
_entity_poly.type
_entity_poly.pdbx_seq_one_letter_code
_entity_poly.pdbx_strand_id
1 'polypeptide(L)'
;MPLTLGAAAYYSRQHWSFDHSVDGWAAMTDWSLPLTQRVSLTGEFYRGRALGGLGGVVGRSVLLNDNSTQVRALNSVGGWSQLKISATSKLEFNGAFGVDNPFAGDVRGFLLSAGFPAPLLQNRSSLVNVIYRPRSDLLFSGEYRHLRTFDIDAGSPTADQLNLTMGILF
;
A
#
# COMPACT_ATOMS: atom_id res chain seq x y z
N MET A 1 -18.17 9.78 -18.18
CA MET A 1 -17.16 10.47 -17.35
C MET A 1 -15.82 10.39 -18.08
N PRO A 2 -14.99 11.44 -18.08
CA PRO A 2 -13.68 11.41 -18.74
C PRO A 2 -12.68 10.54 -17.96
N LEU A 3 -11.67 10.02 -18.66
CA LEU A 3 -10.46 9.48 -18.06
C LEU A 3 -9.77 10.60 -17.26
N THR A 4 -9.36 10.29 -16.03
CA THR A 4 -8.54 11.18 -15.21
C THR A 4 -7.19 10.51 -14.97
N LEU A 5 -6.11 11.28 -15.16
CA LEU A 5 -4.75 10.86 -14.86
C LEU A 5 -4.11 11.91 -13.96
N GLY A 6 -3.45 11.45 -12.91
CA GLY A 6 -2.67 12.28 -12.00
C GLY A 6 -1.21 11.86 -11.96
N ALA A 7 -0.34 12.80 -11.63
CA ALA A 7 1.05 12.55 -11.33
C ALA A 7 1.50 13.43 -10.17
N ALA A 8 2.30 12.86 -9.26
CA ALA A 8 2.84 13.57 -8.13
C ALA A 8 4.28 13.13 -7.86
N ALA A 9 5.04 14.01 -7.20
CA ALA A 9 6.38 13.72 -6.74
C ALA A 9 6.53 14.13 -5.28
N TYR A 10 7.38 13.42 -4.56
CA TYR A 10 7.72 13.70 -3.18
C TYR A 10 9.24 13.70 -3.02
N TYR A 11 9.73 14.60 -2.18
CA TYR A 11 11.12 14.63 -1.76
C TYR A 11 11.19 14.97 -0.27
N SER A 12 12.10 14.30 0.45
CA SER A 12 12.43 14.63 1.84
C SER A 12 13.89 14.32 2.13
N ARG A 13 14.45 15.03 3.09
CA ARG A 13 15.70 14.63 3.74
C ARG A 13 15.40 14.17 5.15
N GLN A 14 15.71 12.90 5.43
CA GLN A 14 15.43 12.25 6.70
C GLN A 14 16.74 12.11 7.48
N HIS A 15 16.72 12.55 8.74
CA HIS A 15 17.85 12.43 9.66
C HIS A 15 17.64 11.20 10.53
N TRP A 16 18.62 10.32 10.52
CA TRP A 16 18.67 9.11 11.32
C TRP A 16 19.82 9.22 12.30
N SER A 17 19.78 8.45 13.41
CA SER A 17 20.80 8.49 14.46
C SER A 17 22.23 8.59 13.93
N PHE A 18 23.15 9.19 14.72
CA PHE A 18 24.59 9.28 14.41
C PHE A 18 24.94 10.05 13.13
N ASP A 19 24.31 11.21 12.92
CA ASP A 19 24.55 12.11 11.79
C ASP A 19 24.33 11.51 10.39
N HIS A 20 23.62 10.37 10.34
CA HIS A 20 23.23 9.81 9.05
C HIS A 20 21.98 10.49 8.49
N SER A 21 22.08 10.91 7.23
CA SER A 21 20.94 11.44 6.47
C SER A 21 20.68 10.59 5.23
N VAL A 22 19.43 10.37 4.91
CA VAL A 22 19.02 9.74 3.65
C VAL A 22 18.01 10.61 2.93
N ASP A 23 18.13 10.69 1.62
CA ASP A 23 17.15 11.35 0.78
C ASP A 23 16.03 10.36 0.45
N GLY A 24 14.82 10.76 0.83
CA GLY A 24 13.58 10.08 0.46
C GLY A 24 12.98 10.75 -0.77
N TRP A 25 12.47 9.98 -1.70
CA TRP A 25 11.77 10.49 -2.87
C TRP A 25 10.73 9.50 -3.36
N ALA A 26 9.70 10.00 -4.02
CA ALA A 26 8.74 9.19 -4.77
C ALA A 26 8.33 9.89 -6.07
N ALA A 27 8.05 9.07 -7.09
CA ALA A 27 7.25 9.44 -8.24
C ALA A 27 5.98 8.57 -8.22
N MET A 28 4.83 9.19 -8.39
CA MET A 28 3.52 8.56 -8.27
C MET A 28 2.66 8.92 -9.46
N THR A 29 1.83 7.97 -9.88
CA THR A 29 0.79 8.21 -10.87
C THR A 29 -0.51 7.57 -10.39
N ASP A 30 -1.62 8.22 -10.64
CA ASP A 30 -2.94 7.70 -10.37
C ASP A 30 -3.85 7.78 -11.61
N TRP A 31 -4.86 6.95 -11.63
CA TRP A 31 -5.84 6.93 -12.72
C TRP A 31 -7.26 6.64 -12.22
N SER A 32 -8.21 7.21 -12.94
CA SER A 32 -9.61 6.86 -12.84
C SER A 32 -10.19 6.68 -14.25
N LEU A 33 -10.47 5.45 -14.61
CA LEU A 33 -10.94 5.05 -15.93
C LEU A 33 -12.38 4.56 -15.84
N PRO A 34 -13.37 5.32 -16.32
CA PRO A 34 -14.73 4.85 -16.47
C PRO A 34 -14.83 3.92 -17.68
N LEU A 35 -15.02 2.62 -17.44
CA LEU A 35 -15.15 1.61 -18.49
C LEU A 35 -16.55 1.62 -19.08
N THR A 36 -17.56 1.83 -18.24
CA THR A 36 -18.96 2.00 -18.62
C THR A 36 -19.64 3.00 -17.65
N GLN A 37 -20.93 3.25 -17.82
CA GLN A 37 -21.70 4.06 -16.86
C GLN A 37 -21.78 3.44 -15.46
N ARG A 38 -21.51 2.15 -15.33
CA ARG A 38 -21.62 1.39 -14.07
C ARG A 38 -20.32 0.75 -13.61
N VAL A 39 -19.28 0.78 -14.44
CA VAL A 39 -18.01 0.11 -14.15
C VAL A 39 -16.89 1.11 -14.29
N SER A 40 -16.04 1.21 -13.27
CA SER A 40 -14.83 2.02 -13.30
C SER A 40 -13.63 1.27 -12.73
N LEU A 41 -12.45 1.58 -13.26
CA LEU A 41 -11.16 1.11 -12.78
C LEU A 41 -10.39 2.31 -12.25
N THR A 42 -9.97 2.23 -10.99
CA THR A 42 -9.11 3.24 -10.36
C THR A 42 -7.84 2.59 -9.86
N GLY A 43 -6.80 3.38 -9.66
CA GLY A 43 -5.56 2.86 -9.10
C GLY A 43 -4.49 3.91 -8.98
N GLU A 44 -3.39 3.45 -8.39
CA GLU A 44 -2.19 4.23 -8.18
C GLU A 44 -0.96 3.32 -8.36
N PHE A 45 0.09 3.89 -8.88
CA PHE A 45 1.41 3.27 -8.96
C PHE A 45 2.45 4.24 -8.41
N TYR A 46 3.41 3.71 -7.65
CA TYR A 46 4.53 4.50 -7.16
C TYR A 46 5.86 3.79 -7.32
N ARG A 47 6.91 4.57 -7.42
CA ARG A 47 8.31 4.19 -7.34
C ARG A 47 9.02 5.18 -6.44
N GLY A 48 9.80 4.68 -5.46
CA GLY A 48 10.48 5.61 -4.59
C GLY A 48 11.52 4.97 -3.68
N ARG A 49 12.00 5.77 -2.73
CA ARG A 49 13.05 5.43 -1.77
C ARG A 49 12.73 6.06 -0.42
N ALA A 50 12.98 5.31 0.67
CA ALA A 50 12.77 5.75 2.05
C ALA A 50 11.33 6.22 2.34
N LEU A 51 10.32 5.46 1.90
CA LEU A 51 8.91 5.83 1.93
C LEU A 51 8.14 5.32 3.17
N GLY A 52 8.81 4.79 4.20
CA GLY A 52 8.13 4.22 5.36
C GLY A 52 7.16 5.18 6.06
N GLY A 53 7.51 6.47 6.15
CA GLY A 53 6.64 7.51 6.71
C GLY A 53 5.39 7.80 5.88
N LEU A 54 5.33 7.36 4.62
CA LEU A 54 4.18 7.45 3.73
C LEU A 54 3.44 6.11 3.60
N GLY A 55 3.79 5.12 4.43
CA GLY A 55 3.18 3.79 4.41
C GLY A 55 3.78 2.82 3.39
N GLY A 56 4.75 3.22 2.59
CA GLY A 56 5.49 2.34 1.69
C GLY A 56 6.52 1.48 2.43
N VAL A 57 7.04 0.44 1.76
CA VAL A 57 8.08 -0.46 2.29
C VAL A 57 7.67 -1.11 3.61
N VAL A 58 6.39 -1.48 3.70
CA VAL A 58 5.79 -2.05 4.93
C VAL A 58 6.09 -1.18 6.17
N GLY A 59 6.07 0.16 5.99
CA GLY A 59 6.30 1.15 7.05
C GLY A 59 7.78 1.40 7.39
N ARG A 60 8.75 0.91 6.60
CA ARG A 60 10.17 1.12 6.84
C ARG A 60 10.82 2.03 5.80
N SER A 61 11.52 3.05 6.25
CA SER A 61 12.32 3.92 5.37
C SER A 61 13.73 3.40 5.15
N VAL A 62 14.34 2.80 6.18
CA VAL A 62 15.75 2.40 6.18
C VAL A 62 15.97 1.06 6.90
N LEU A 63 17.10 0.44 6.62
CA LEU A 63 17.72 -0.60 7.44
C LEU A 63 18.86 0.00 8.24
N LEU A 64 19.00 -0.44 9.50
CA LEU A 64 20.07 -0.07 10.40
C LEU A 64 20.86 -1.33 10.78
N ASN A 65 22.19 -1.24 10.84
CA ASN A 65 23.03 -2.31 11.41
C ASN A 65 23.06 -2.26 12.96
N ASP A 66 23.62 -3.28 13.59
CA ASP A 66 23.66 -3.46 15.06
C ASP A 66 24.15 -2.22 15.83
N ASN A 67 25.13 -1.52 15.31
CA ASN A 67 25.72 -0.37 15.96
C ASN A 67 25.14 0.95 15.45
N SER A 68 24.09 0.91 14.63
CA SER A 68 23.53 2.08 13.92
C SER A 68 24.57 2.92 13.16
N THR A 69 25.72 2.29 12.83
CA THR A 69 26.82 2.95 12.11
C THR A 69 26.62 2.96 10.61
N GLN A 70 25.66 2.18 10.11
CA GLN A 70 25.28 2.13 8.71
C GLN A 70 23.79 2.26 8.56
N VAL A 71 23.37 3.14 7.69
CA VAL A 71 21.96 3.39 7.34
C VAL A 71 21.79 3.16 5.84
N ARG A 72 20.94 2.22 5.48
CA ARG A 72 20.61 1.95 4.08
C ARG A 72 19.16 2.28 3.80
N ALA A 73 18.91 3.25 2.93
CA ALA A 73 17.58 3.58 2.48
C ALA A 73 17.01 2.47 1.59
N LEU A 74 15.76 2.12 1.82
CA LEU A 74 15.05 1.10 1.05
C LEU A 74 14.40 1.71 -0.18
N ASN A 75 14.66 1.13 -1.34
CA ASN A 75 13.93 1.40 -2.56
C ASN A 75 12.70 0.50 -2.64
N SER A 76 11.62 1.01 -3.21
CA SER A 76 10.38 0.25 -3.39
C SER A 76 9.64 0.64 -4.65
N VAL A 77 8.81 -0.27 -5.08
CA VAL A 77 7.80 -0.09 -6.11
C VAL A 77 6.52 -0.71 -5.60
N GLY A 78 5.41 -0.05 -5.84
CA GLY A 78 4.13 -0.57 -5.41
C GLY A 78 2.97 0.12 -6.10
N GLY A 79 1.78 -0.28 -5.73
CA GLY A 79 0.56 0.28 -6.25
C GLY A 79 -0.64 -0.60 -5.95
N TRP A 80 -1.79 -0.09 -6.33
CA TRP A 80 -3.05 -0.80 -6.20
C TRP A 80 -3.98 -0.49 -7.36
N SER A 81 -4.93 -1.36 -7.60
CA SER A 81 -6.02 -1.12 -8.54
C SER A 81 -7.32 -1.68 -8.00
N GLN A 82 -8.41 -0.98 -8.26
CA GLN A 82 -9.76 -1.31 -7.83
C GLN A 82 -10.72 -1.27 -8.99
N LEU A 83 -11.45 -2.35 -9.18
CA LEU A 83 -12.63 -2.41 -10.03
C LEU A 83 -13.88 -2.13 -9.19
N LYS A 84 -14.65 -1.15 -9.60
CA LYS A 84 -15.92 -0.78 -9.01
C LYS A 84 -17.06 -1.10 -9.98
N ILE A 85 -18.12 -1.74 -9.48
CA ILE A 85 -19.32 -2.09 -10.23
C ILE A 85 -20.55 -1.54 -9.48
N SER A 86 -21.20 -0.52 -10.02
CA SER A 86 -22.47 0.01 -9.52
C SER A 86 -23.62 -0.80 -10.09
N ALA A 87 -24.01 -1.89 -9.39
CA ALA A 87 -25.08 -2.78 -9.85
C ALA A 87 -26.43 -2.07 -9.92
N THR A 88 -26.72 -1.21 -8.92
CA THR A 88 -27.87 -0.32 -8.88
C THR A 88 -27.47 1.04 -8.31
N SER A 89 -28.42 1.99 -8.20
CA SER A 89 -28.19 3.27 -7.49
C SER A 89 -27.91 3.10 -5.99
N LYS A 90 -28.20 1.91 -5.43
CA LYS A 90 -28.05 1.61 -4.00
C LYS A 90 -27.02 0.54 -3.69
N LEU A 91 -26.58 -0.25 -4.68
CA LEU A 91 -25.72 -1.42 -4.48
C LEU A 91 -24.47 -1.32 -5.34
N GLU A 92 -23.33 -1.43 -4.70
CA GLU A 92 -22.01 -1.35 -5.29
C GLU A 92 -21.16 -2.53 -4.85
N PHE A 93 -20.40 -3.10 -5.77
CA PHE A 93 -19.39 -4.13 -5.54
C PHE A 93 -18.02 -3.58 -5.91
N ASN A 94 -17.02 -3.87 -5.10
CA ASN A 94 -15.64 -3.50 -5.37
C ASN A 94 -14.73 -4.72 -5.20
N GLY A 95 -13.74 -4.82 -6.07
CA GLY A 95 -12.62 -5.74 -5.92
C GLY A 95 -11.32 -4.97 -6.12
N ALA A 96 -10.36 -5.13 -5.22
CA ALA A 96 -9.08 -4.46 -5.32
C ALA A 96 -7.92 -5.40 -5.05
N PHE A 97 -6.79 -5.08 -5.66
CA PHE A 97 -5.51 -5.73 -5.43
C PHE A 97 -4.43 -4.67 -5.27
N GLY A 98 -3.53 -4.87 -4.29
CA GLY A 98 -2.41 -4.00 -4.03
C GLY A 98 -1.13 -4.78 -3.76
N VAL A 99 0.01 -4.17 -4.07
CA VAL A 99 1.33 -4.68 -3.77
C VAL A 99 2.25 -3.55 -3.33
N ASP A 100 3.06 -3.84 -2.31
CA ASP A 100 4.19 -3.04 -1.89
C ASP A 100 5.42 -3.93 -1.89
N ASN A 101 6.44 -3.57 -2.69
CA ASN A 101 7.57 -4.43 -2.99
C ASN A 101 8.90 -3.67 -2.82
N PRO A 102 9.51 -3.74 -1.64
CA PRO A 102 10.89 -3.31 -1.43
C PRO A 102 11.86 -4.08 -2.33
N PHE A 103 12.94 -3.45 -2.73
CA PHE A 103 13.93 -4.11 -3.57
C PHE A 103 14.75 -5.09 -2.73
N ALA A 104 14.67 -6.36 -3.09
CA ALA A 104 15.40 -7.43 -2.42
C ALA A 104 16.93 -7.20 -2.37
N GLY A 105 17.48 -6.49 -3.37
CA GLY A 105 18.90 -6.13 -3.40
C GLY A 105 19.32 -5.16 -2.29
N ASP A 106 18.41 -4.32 -1.80
CA ASP A 106 18.71 -3.40 -0.69
C ASP A 106 18.72 -4.14 0.65
N VAL A 107 18.00 -5.25 0.73
CA VAL A 107 17.82 -6.02 1.96
C VAL A 107 18.84 -7.13 2.05
N ARG A 108 19.11 -7.84 0.94
CA ARG A 108 20.12 -8.90 0.89
C ARG A 108 21.52 -8.34 1.12
N GLY A 109 22.27 -9.04 1.96
CA GLY A 109 23.65 -8.66 2.29
C GLY A 109 23.76 -7.44 3.21
N PHE A 110 22.67 -6.93 3.75
CA PHE A 110 22.70 -6.01 4.87
C PHE A 110 22.65 -6.81 6.17
N LEU A 111 23.71 -6.73 6.97
CA LEU A 111 23.78 -7.40 8.27
C LEU A 111 22.79 -6.70 9.22
N LEU A 112 21.66 -7.34 9.43
CA LEU A 112 20.69 -6.90 10.43
C LEU A 112 21.17 -7.30 11.81
N SER A 113 20.85 -6.46 12.80
CA SER A 113 21.08 -6.77 14.20
C SER A 113 20.41 -8.08 14.60
N ALA A 114 21.12 -8.91 15.36
CA ALA A 114 20.54 -10.06 16.02
C ALA A 114 19.38 -9.58 16.92
N GLY A 115 18.16 -10.05 16.65
CA GLY A 115 16.95 -9.65 17.38
C GLY A 115 16.01 -8.71 16.62
N PHE A 116 16.40 -8.16 15.46
CA PHE A 116 15.43 -7.53 14.58
C PHE A 116 14.71 -8.61 13.76
N PRO A 117 13.38 -8.50 13.61
CA PRO A 117 12.64 -9.44 12.77
C PRO A 117 13.18 -9.40 11.35
N ALA A 118 13.16 -10.55 10.68
CA ALA A 118 13.53 -10.67 9.27
C ALA A 118 12.86 -9.55 8.44
N PRO A 119 13.58 -8.91 7.52
CA PRO A 119 13.01 -7.81 6.78
C PRO A 119 11.90 -8.30 5.86
N LEU A 120 10.72 -7.72 6.04
CA LEU A 120 9.59 -7.94 5.18
C LEU A 120 9.93 -7.44 3.77
N LEU A 121 9.82 -8.32 2.76
CA LEU A 121 10.19 -7.98 1.38
C LEU A 121 9.03 -7.49 0.55
N GLN A 122 7.86 -8.06 0.75
CA GLN A 122 6.72 -7.73 -0.07
C GLN A 122 5.44 -7.92 0.72
N ASN A 123 4.53 -7.00 0.54
CA ASN A 123 3.16 -7.15 1.01
C ASN A 123 2.20 -7.16 -0.19
N ARG A 124 1.29 -8.14 -0.22
CA ARG A 124 0.19 -8.22 -1.18
C ARG A 124 -1.11 -8.21 -0.44
N SER A 125 -2.07 -7.47 -0.95
CA SER A 125 -3.43 -7.47 -0.43
C SER A 125 -4.43 -7.61 -1.57
N SER A 126 -5.47 -8.38 -1.33
CA SER A 126 -6.65 -8.42 -2.18
C SER A 126 -7.89 -8.24 -1.31
N LEU A 127 -8.87 -7.55 -1.81
CA LEU A 127 -10.13 -7.37 -1.11
C LEU A 127 -11.30 -7.43 -2.08
N VAL A 128 -12.44 -7.84 -1.52
CA VAL A 128 -13.75 -7.68 -2.15
C VAL A 128 -14.67 -7.04 -1.11
N ASN A 129 -15.50 -6.11 -1.54
CA ASN A 129 -16.51 -5.53 -0.67
C ASN A 129 -17.84 -5.32 -1.39
N VAL A 130 -18.89 -5.25 -0.58
CA VAL A 130 -20.22 -4.84 -1.00
C VAL A 130 -20.64 -3.62 -0.18
N ILE A 131 -21.18 -2.61 -0.85
CA ILE A 131 -21.69 -1.39 -0.22
C ILE A 131 -23.16 -1.25 -0.58
N TYR A 132 -24.02 -1.16 0.45
CA TYR A 132 -25.46 -0.97 0.30
C TYR A 132 -25.89 0.36 0.92
N ARG A 133 -26.49 1.23 0.11
CA ARG A 133 -27.02 2.54 0.52
C ARG A 133 -28.56 2.53 0.37
N PRO A 134 -29.31 2.08 1.37
CA PRO A 134 -30.78 2.08 1.30
C PRO A 134 -31.33 3.49 1.15
N ARG A 135 -30.64 4.48 1.74
CA ARG A 135 -30.96 5.91 1.69
C ARG A 135 -29.68 6.71 1.49
N SER A 136 -29.80 7.98 1.11
CA SER A 136 -28.65 8.87 0.89
C SER A 136 -27.78 9.10 2.14
N ASP A 137 -28.38 9.01 3.32
CA ASP A 137 -27.78 9.26 4.62
C ASP A 137 -27.34 7.98 5.36
N LEU A 138 -27.60 6.78 4.80
CA LEU A 138 -27.31 5.50 5.47
C LEU A 138 -26.55 4.56 4.54
N LEU A 139 -25.46 4.00 5.08
CA LEU A 139 -24.57 3.06 4.37
C LEU A 139 -24.31 1.83 5.24
N PHE A 140 -24.34 0.68 4.62
CA PHE A 140 -23.81 -0.58 5.16
C PHE A 140 -22.74 -1.11 4.22
N SER A 141 -21.67 -1.67 4.77
CA SER A 141 -20.69 -2.40 3.96
C SER A 141 -20.17 -3.64 4.64
N GLY A 142 -19.86 -4.65 3.83
CA GLY A 142 -19.11 -5.84 4.22
C GLY A 142 -17.89 -5.96 3.33
N GLU A 143 -16.72 -6.16 3.93
CA GLU A 143 -15.45 -6.32 3.23
C GLU A 143 -14.76 -7.59 3.73
N TYR A 144 -14.28 -8.40 2.79
CA TYR A 144 -13.29 -9.45 3.06
C TYR A 144 -11.96 -9.04 2.45
N ARG A 145 -10.89 -9.17 3.23
CA ARG A 145 -9.52 -8.85 2.83
C ARG A 145 -8.59 -10.00 3.12
N HIS A 146 -7.79 -10.37 2.13
CA HIS A 146 -6.70 -11.33 2.24
C HIS A 146 -5.37 -10.60 2.12
N LEU A 147 -4.48 -10.81 3.10
CA LEU A 147 -3.14 -10.23 3.17
C LEU A 147 -2.11 -11.34 3.10
N ARG A 148 -1.04 -11.12 2.35
CA ARG A 148 0.12 -12.01 2.32
C ARG A 148 1.40 -11.19 2.38
N THR A 149 2.22 -11.47 3.36
CA THR A 149 3.53 -10.83 3.54
C THR A 149 4.63 -11.84 3.25
N PHE A 150 5.64 -11.44 2.50
CA PHE A 150 6.78 -12.26 2.13
C PHE A 150 8.01 -11.82 2.91
N ASP A 151 8.64 -12.75 3.61
CA ASP A 151 9.90 -12.57 4.33
C ASP A 151 11.06 -13.16 3.52
N ILE A 152 12.28 -12.70 3.78
CA ILE A 152 13.48 -13.25 3.11
C ILE A 152 13.72 -14.70 3.51
N ASP A 153 13.59 -15.01 4.80
CA ASP A 153 14.06 -16.28 5.37
C ASP A 153 12.98 -17.06 6.13
N ALA A 154 11.78 -16.52 6.30
CA ALA A 154 10.79 -17.04 7.24
C ALA A 154 9.45 -17.48 6.64
N GLY A 155 9.33 -17.52 5.33
CA GLY A 155 8.09 -17.95 4.68
C GLY A 155 7.17 -16.81 4.29
N SER A 156 5.88 -17.09 4.18
CA SER A 156 4.88 -16.13 3.66
C SER A 156 3.62 -16.17 4.52
N PRO A 157 3.63 -15.52 5.69
CA PRO A 157 2.43 -15.46 6.53
C PRO A 157 1.27 -14.79 5.80
N THR A 158 0.08 -15.27 6.08
CA THR A 158 -1.18 -14.74 5.55
C THR A 158 -2.10 -14.33 6.69
N ALA A 159 -2.98 -13.37 6.41
CA ALA A 159 -4.04 -12.95 7.32
C ALA A 159 -5.32 -12.69 6.54
N ASP A 160 -6.43 -13.09 7.12
CA ASP A 160 -7.76 -12.87 6.60
C ASP A 160 -8.52 -11.94 7.55
N GLN A 161 -9.24 -10.96 6.99
CA GLN A 161 -10.01 -10.00 7.75
C GLN A 161 -11.43 -9.89 7.19
N LEU A 162 -12.41 -9.83 8.06
CA LEU A 162 -13.79 -9.49 7.74
C LEU A 162 -14.15 -8.19 8.46
N ASN A 163 -14.54 -7.17 7.70
CA ASN A 163 -14.95 -5.88 8.21
C ASN A 163 -16.43 -5.64 7.91
N LEU A 164 -17.20 -5.25 8.91
CA LEU A 164 -18.58 -4.82 8.77
C LEU A 164 -18.67 -3.36 9.21
N THR A 165 -19.28 -2.53 8.40
CA THR A 165 -19.36 -1.08 8.65
C THR A 165 -20.79 -0.61 8.46
N MET A 166 -21.24 0.28 9.35
CA MET A 166 -22.42 1.10 9.20
C MET A 166 -22.00 2.56 9.28
N GLY A 167 -22.44 3.37 8.32
CA GLY A 167 -22.17 4.80 8.27
C GLY A 167 -23.48 5.60 8.21
N ILE A 168 -23.52 6.70 8.93
CA ILE A 168 -24.59 7.71 8.87
C ILE A 168 -23.96 9.02 8.43
N LEU A 169 -24.51 9.63 7.37
CA LEU A 169 -24.09 10.93 6.86
C LEU A 169 -25.05 12.01 7.39
N PHE A 170 -24.48 13.09 7.89
CA PHE A 170 -25.23 14.22 8.46
C PHE A 170 -25.22 15.40 7.49
#